data_1d2a84329c2bda69f3e5b97041a3d4df
#
_entry.id   1d2a84329c2bda69f3e5b97041a3d4df
#
_cell.length_a   1.000
_cell.length_b   1.000
_cell.length_c   1.000
_cell.angle_alpha   90.00
_cell.angle_beta   90.00
_cell.angle_gamma   90.00
#
_symmetry.space_group_name_H-M   'P 1'
#
loop_
_entity.id
_entity.type
_entity.pdbx_description
1 polymer ?
#
loop_
_entity_poly.entity_id
_entity_poly.type
_entity_poly.pdbx_seq_one_letter_code
_entity_poly.pdbx_strand_id
1 'polypeptide(L)'
;MKFTCEKNALVSAISVASRTVAQKSTIPALEGIYIRAGVKLTLSGYNLETGITISVDADIQETGACIMPSRLFFDIIRKLPDDTVSISVDKNFKVSIRGGISSFSITAMSSEDYPELPEVDSEKGIDLPQSELKAMIGGTSFAVSENQARPIHTGCLFEVADDSITVVAVDGYRLALRREAVEGYGDDCSFIVPGTALSDLCLLYTSPSPRDA
;
A
#
# COMPACT_ATOMS: atom_id res chain seq x y z
N MET A 1 21.03 -4.26 -10.53
CA MET A 1 19.63 -4.02 -10.94
C MET A 1 19.57 -2.85 -11.89
N LYS A 2 18.87 -2.98 -13.02
CA LYS A 2 18.72 -1.87 -13.98
C LYS A 2 17.39 -1.98 -14.72
N PHE A 3 16.64 -0.87 -14.80
CA PHE A 3 15.36 -0.80 -15.48
C PHE A 3 15.03 0.61 -15.97
N THR A 4 14.08 0.67 -16.92
CA THR A 4 13.54 1.93 -17.47
C THR A 4 12.02 1.83 -17.49
N CYS A 5 11.32 2.87 -17.08
CA CYS A 5 9.85 2.91 -17.04
C CYS A 5 9.32 4.34 -17.28
N GLU A 6 8.01 4.45 -17.45
CA GLU A 6 7.31 5.73 -17.53
C GLU A 6 7.30 6.41 -16.16
N LYS A 7 7.60 7.72 -16.15
CA LYS A 7 7.65 8.52 -14.92
C LYS A 7 6.34 8.55 -14.14
N ASN A 8 5.21 8.81 -14.83
CA ASN A 8 3.92 8.96 -14.17
C ASN A 8 3.44 7.65 -13.55
N ALA A 9 3.66 6.52 -14.22
CA ALA A 9 3.40 5.20 -13.68
C ALA A 9 4.24 4.93 -12.42
N LEU A 10 5.53 5.28 -12.45
CA LEU A 10 6.42 5.13 -11.31
C LEU A 10 6.05 6.06 -10.15
N VAL A 11 5.70 7.34 -10.42
CA VAL A 11 5.24 8.30 -9.40
C VAL A 11 3.98 7.78 -8.71
N SER A 12 3.01 7.28 -9.48
CA SER A 12 1.78 6.70 -8.95
C SER A 12 2.06 5.50 -8.06
N ALA A 13 2.92 4.59 -8.52
CA ALA A 13 3.30 3.39 -7.76
C ALA A 13 4.03 3.74 -6.45
N ILE A 14 4.97 4.70 -6.49
CA ILE A 14 5.67 5.18 -5.29
C ILE A 14 4.67 5.81 -4.30
N SER A 15 3.73 6.62 -4.81
CA SER A 15 2.71 7.25 -3.97
C SER A 15 1.82 6.22 -3.26
N VAL A 16 1.42 5.17 -3.96
CA VAL A 16 0.62 4.07 -3.40
C VAL A 16 1.42 3.27 -2.37
N ALA A 17 2.62 2.79 -2.71
CA ALA A 17 3.46 2.02 -1.80
C ALA A 17 3.87 2.83 -0.55
N SER A 18 4.08 4.14 -0.67
CA SER A 18 4.46 5.02 0.44
C SER A 18 3.41 5.12 1.54
N ARG A 19 2.14 4.77 1.28
CA ARG A 19 1.05 4.82 2.28
C ARG A 19 1.27 3.83 3.43
N THR A 20 1.91 2.72 3.14
CA THR A 20 2.19 1.66 4.12
C THR A 20 3.66 1.64 4.56
N VAL A 21 4.46 2.62 4.17
CA VAL A 21 5.82 2.79 4.69
C VAL A 21 5.77 3.37 6.10
N ALA A 22 6.48 2.76 7.04
CA ALA A 22 6.56 3.25 8.42
C ALA A 22 7.27 4.61 8.48
N GLN A 23 6.69 5.58 9.20
CA GLN A 23 7.34 6.89 9.38
C GLN A 23 8.51 6.84 10.35
N LYS A 24 8.44 5.96 11.34
CA LYS A 24 9.49 5.62 12.30
C LYS A 24 9.34 4.16 12.68
N SER A 25 10.40 3.40 12.54
CA SER A 25 10.42 1.98 12.88
C SER A 25 11.72 1.61 13.59
N THR A 26 11.65 0.59 14.42
CA THR A 26 12.83 -0.09 14.98
C THR A 26 13.58 -0.88 13.90
N ILE A 27 12.93 -1.15 12.79
CA ILE A 27 13.49 -1.81 11.61
C ILE A 27 13.65 -0.74 10.51
N PRO A 28 14.87 -0.20 10.25
CA PRO A 28 15.08 0.86 9.28
C PRO A 28 14.61 0.53 7.85
N ALA A 29 14.63 -0.75 7.50
CA ALA A 29 14.17 -1.24 6.21
C ALA A 29 12.70 -0.87 5.90
N LEU A 30 11.85 -0.80 6.93
CA LEU A 30 10.42 -0.46 6.80
C LEU A 30 10.16 1.04 6.56
N GLU A 31 11.18 1.90 6.72
CA GLU A 31 11.08 3.32 6.38
C GLU A 31 11.33 3.60 4.88
N GLY A 32 11.61 2.54 4.11
CA GLY A 32 11.84 2.59 2.68
C GLY A 32 10.80 1.80 1.89
N ILE A 33 10.83 2.01 0.57
CA ILE A 33 10.06 1.21 -0.39
C ILE A 33 10.95 0.08 -0.89
N TYR A 34 10.50 -1.16 -0.74
CA TYR A 34 11.14 -2.32 -1.34
C TYR A 34 10.83 -2.34 -2.83
N ILE A 35 11.88 -2.33 -3.65
CA ILE A 35 11.76 -2.38 -5.11
C ILE A 35 12.43 -3.66 -5.61
N ARG A 36 11.69 -4.43 -6.40
CA ARG A 36 12.18 -5.64 -7.05
C ARG A 36 11.96 -5.55 -8.56
N ALA A 37 13.05 -5.64 -9.30
CA ALA A 37 13.05 -5.81 -10.75
C ALA A 37 13.22 -7.32 -11.06
N GLY A 38 12.15 -7.95 -11.47
CA GLY A 38 12.08 -9.38 -11.81
C GLY A 38 11.41 -9.58 -13.15
N VAL A 39 10.33 -10.38 -13.22
CA VAL A 39 9.47 -10.47 -14.41
C VAL A 39 8.71 -9.17 -14.63
N LYS A 40 8.32 -8.52 -13.52
CA LYS A 40 7.75 -7.16 -13.48
C LYS A 40 8.54 -6.33 -12.49
N LEU A 41 8.43 -5.01 -12.61
CA LEU A 41 8.90 -4.10 -11.59
C LEU A 41 7.83 -4.03 -10.51
N THR A 42 8.15 -4.43 -9.28
CA THR A 42 7.24 -4.35 -8.13
C THR A 42 7.79 -3.40 -7.09
N LEU A 43 6.88 -2.61 -6.50
CA LEU A 43 7.15 -1.73 -5.38
C LEU A 43 6.28 -2.17 -4.20
N SER A 44 6.89 -2.33 -3.03
CA SER A 44 6.17 -2.71 -1.81
C SER A 44 6.48 -1.74 -0.68
N GLY A 45 5.44 -1.37 0.04
CA GLY A 45 5.51 -0.71 1.35
C GLY A 45 4.92 -1.62 2.41
N TYR A 46 5.47 -1.61 3.62
CA TYR A 46 5.03 -2.45 4.73
C TYR A 46 5.37 -1.80 6.07
N ASN A 47 4.44 -1.87 7.02
CA ASN A 47 4.63 -1.32 8.38
C ASN A 47 4.34 -2.35 9.49
N LEU A 48 4.31 -3.64 9.16
CA LEU A 48 3.96 -4.80 10.00
C LEU A 48 2.45 -4.97 10.27
N GLU A 49 1.63 -3.96 10.04
CA GLU A 49 0.16 -4.03 10.17
C GLU A 49 -0.51 -4.07 8.80
N THR A 50 0.00 -3.26 7.87
CA THR A 50 -0.52 -3.15 6.51
C THR A 50 0.62 -3.22 5.50
N GLY A 51 0.38 -3.90 4.39
CA GLY A 51 1.31 -4.00 3.28
C GLY A 51 0.62 -3.74 1.94
N ILE A 52 1.30 -3.05 1.05
CA ILE A 52 0.85 -2.82 -0.32
C ILE A 52 1.97 -3.23 -1.27
N THR A 53 1.63 -4.03 -2.27
CA THR A 53 2.51 -4.32 -3.40
C THR A 53 1.82 -3.89 -4.69
N ILE A 54 2.54 -3.13 -5.51
CA ILE A 54 2.07 -2.64 -6.79
C ILE A 54 3.08 -3.02 -7.89
N SER A 55 2.58 -3.40 -9.06
CA SER A 55 3.39 -3.70 -10.23
C SER A 55 3.34 -2.53 -11.22
N VAL A 56 4.48 -2.25 -11.83
CA VAL A 56 4.66 -1.23 -12.88
C VAL A 56 5.25 -1.91 -14.11
N ASP A 57 4.75 -1.54 -15.28
CA ASP A 57 5.35 -1.97 -16.52
C ASP A 57 6.69 -1.25 -16.74
N ALA A 58 7.74 -2.03 -16.94
CA ALA A 58 9.09 -1.53 -17.08
C ALA A 58 9.91 -2.42 -18.01
N ASP A 59 10.85 -1.80 -18.72
CA ASP A 59 11.90 -2.51 -19.43
C ASP A 59 13.02 -2.85 -18.44
N ILE A 60 13.14 -4.14 -18.08
CA ILE A 60 14.08 -4.64 -17.08
C ILE A 60 15.29 -5.20 -17.80
N GLN A 61 16.43 -4.48 -17.71
CA GLN A 61 17.71 -4.90 -18.30
C GLN A 61 18.51 -5.80 -17.35
N GLU A 62 18.43 -5.54 -16.03
CA GLU A 62 19.10 -6.35 -15.00
C GLU A 62 18.17 -6.55 -13.80
N THR A 63 17.97 -7.79 -13.40
CA THR A 63 17.17 -8.12 -12.21
C THR A 63 17.88 -7.76 -10.92
N GLY A 64 17.11 -7.66 -9.83
CA GLY A 64 17.62 -7.41 -8.49
C GLY A 64 16.58 -6.75 -7.59
N ALA A 65 16.98 -6.47 -6.35
CA ALA A 65 16.13 -5.81 -5.37
C ALA A 65 16.93 -4.86 -4.49
N CYS A 66 16.27 -3.82 -3.99
CA CYS A 66 16.83 -2.91 -2.99
C CYS A 66 15.70 -2.15 -2.28
N ILE A 67 16.04 -1.45 -1.21
CA ILE A 67 15.10 -0.60 -0.47
C ILE A 67 15.48 0.87 -0.72
N MET A 68 14.53 1.63 -1.28
CA MET A 68 14.72 3.06 -1.56
C MET A 68 14.16 3.92 -0.44
N PRO A 69 14.85 4.99 0.00
CA PRO A 69 14.29 5.97 0.93
C PRO A 69 13.01 6.58 0.32
N SER A 70 11.84 6.27 0.87
CA SER A 70 10.53 6.56 0.28
C SER A 70 10.37 8.02 -0.15
N ARG A 71 10.55 8.95 0.80
CA ARG A 71 10.33 10.39 0.57
C ARG A 71 11.29 10.98 -0.45
N LEU A 72 12.59 10.68 -0.31
CA LEU A 72 13.62 11.21 -1.19
C LEU A 72 13.45 10.69 -2.62
N PHE A 73 13.15 9.40 -2.75
CA PHE A 73 12.91 8.77 -4.04
C PHE A 73 11.70 9.39 -4.75
N PHE A 74 10.57 9.53 -4.04
CA PHE A 74 9.38 10.19 -4.58
C PHE A 74 9.66 11.61 -5.07
N ASP A 75 10.34 12.42 -4.25
CA ASP A 75 10.63 13.82 -4.58
C ASP A 75 11.52 13.96 -5.81
N ILE A 76 12.51 13.07 -5.98
CA ILE A 76 13.38 13.05 -7.16
C ILE A 76 12.57 12.68 -8.40
N ILE A 77 11.86 11.52 -8.38
CA ILE A 77 11.14 11.03 -9.56
C ILE A 77 10.11 12.06 -10.02
N ARG A 78 9.35 12.64 -9.10
CA ARG A 78 8.32 13.64 -9.42
C ARG A 78 8.88 14.87 -10.14
N LYS A 79 10.11 15.28 -9.80
CA LYS A 79 10.75 16.49 -10.32
C LYS A 79 11.56 16.28 -11.59
N LEU A 80 11.71 15.04 -12.09
CA LEU A 80 12.40 14.80 -13.35
C LEU A 80 11.68 15.48 -14.52
N PRO A 81 12.42 16.06 -15.48
CA PRO A 81 11.81 16.79 -16.59
C PRO A 81 11.26 15.88 -17.70
N ASP A 82 11.70 14.62 -17.76
CA ASP A 82 11.37 13.68 -18.84
C ASP A 82 10.26 12.71 -18.40
N ASP A 83 9.53 12.17 -19.37
CA ASP A 83 8.47 11.18 -19.16
C ASP A 83 9.02 9.76 -18.96
N THR A 84 10.29 9.54 -19.27
CA THR A 84 10.99 8.26 -19.11
C THR A 84 12.07 8.35 -18.05
N VAL A 85 12.09 7.39 -17.14
CA VAL A 85 13.06 7.31 -16.04
C VAL A 85 13.88 6.04 -16.15
N SER A 86 15.20 6.19 -16.13
CA SER A 86 16.16 5.07 -16.09
C SER A 86 16.81 5.00 -14.72
N ILE A 87 16.75 3.83 -14.09
CA ILE A 87 17.30 3.59 -12.75
C ILE A 87 18.29 2.43 -12.81
N SER A 88 19.46 2.63 -12.23
CA SER A 88 20.46 1.58 -12.05
C SER A 88 20.99 1.58 -10.62
N VAL A 89 21.16 0.38 -10.05
CA VAL A 89 21.69 0.16 -8.71
C VAL A 89 22.92 -0.74 -8.83
N ASP A 90 24.04 -0.27 -8.31
CA ASP A 90 25.28 -1.03 -8.29
C ASP A 90 25.37 -2.00 -7.09
N LYS A 91 26.49 -2.73 -7.00
CA LYS A 91 26.75 -3.72 -5.93
C LYS A 91 26.90 -3.08 -4.53
N ASN A 92 27.13 -1.78 -4.48
CA ASN A 92 27.27 -1.02 -3.23
C ASN A 92 25.98 -0.25 -2.88
N PHE A 93 24.85 -0.62 -3.50
CA PHE A 93 23.55 0.04 -3.33
C PHE A 93 23.55 1.53 -3.68
N LYS A 94 24.51 1.99 -4.49
CA LYS A 94 24.50 3.32 -5.07
C LYS A 94 23.54 3.32 -6.25
N VAL A 95 22.53 4.16 -6.17
CA VAL A 95 21.47 4.30 -7.16
C VAL A 95 21.76 5.49 -8.07
N SER A 96 21.74 5.30 -9.36
CA SER A 96 21.75 6.36 -10.36
C SER A 96 20.36 6.45 -10.99
N ILE A 97 19.76 7.62 -10.92
CA ILE A 97 18.43 7.95 -11.46
C ILE A 97 18.63 8.96 -12.57
N ARG A 98 18.14 8.71 -13.77
CA ARG A 98 18.27 9.58 -14.93
C ARG A 98 16.91 9.81 -15.59
N GLY A 99 16.65 11.07 -15.97
CA GLY A 99 15.50 11.48 -16.77
C GLY A 99 15.86 12.73 -17.56
N GLY A 100 15.88 12.62 -18.89
CA GLY A 100 16.37 13.66 -19.78
C GLY A 100 17.82 14.06 -19.49
N ILE A 101 18.04 15.33 -19.28
CA ILE A 101 19.38 15.89 -18.94
C ILE A 101 19.73 15.77 -17.45
N SER A 102 18.75 15.38 -16.61
CA SER A 102 18.93 15.34 -15.17
C SER A 102 19.47 13.98 -14.72
N SER A 103 20.40 13.99 -13.78
CA SER A 103 20.97 12.79 -13.16
C SER A 103 21.14 13.00 -11.66
N PHE A 104 20.63 12.06 -10.87
CA PHE A 104 20.72 12.05 -9.41
C PHE A 104 21.41 10.77 -8.93
N SER A 105 22.06 10.86 -7.78
CA SER A 105 22.64 9.71 -7.11
C SER A 105 22.20 9.69 -5.66
N ILE A 106 21.63 8.56 -5.22
CA ILE A 106 21.22 8.31 -3.83
C ILE A 106 21.77 6.96 -3.39
N THR A 107 21.69 6.68 -2.10
CA THR A 107 22.05 5.38 -1.54
C THR A 107 20.79 4.62 -1.16
N ALA A 108 20.66 3.38 -1.62
CA ALA A 108 19.64 2.43 -1.20
C ALA A 108 20.16 1.54 -0.08
N MET A 109 19.28 0.77 0.54
CA MET A 109 19.63 -0.28 1.52
C MET A 109 19.51 -1.66 0.87
N SER A 110 20.19 -2.66 1.48
CA SER A 110 20.01 -4.06 1.10
C SER A 110 18.56 -4.51 1.23
N SER A 111 18.10 -5.34 0.32
CA SER A 111 16.79 -5.97 0.38
C SER A 111 16.69 -7.11 1.38
N GLU A 112 17.82 -7.62 1.89
CA GLU A 112 17.89 -8.78 2.79
C GLU A 112 17.24 -8.53 4.15
N ASP A 113 17.25 -7.27 4.60
CA ASP A 113 16.66 -6.85 5.88
C ASP A 113 15.17 -6.52 5.80
N TYR A 114 14.56 -6.62 4.61
CA TYR A 114 13.13 -6.30 4.46
C TYR A 114 12.28 -7.49 4.87
N PRO A 115 11.34 -7.32 5.84
CA PRO A 115 10.46 -8.40 6.25
C PRO A 115 9.58 -8.88 5.08
N GLU A 116 9.39 -10.18 4.97
CA GLU A 116 8.47 -10.73 3.97
C GLU A 116 7.03 -10.29 4.28
N LEU A 117 6.32 -9.87 3.24
CA LEU A 117 4.89 -9.63 3.36
C LEU A 117 4.18 -10.97 3.49
N PRO A 118 3.18 -11.09 4.39
CA PRO A 118 2.38 -12.29 4.49
C PRO A 118 1.69 -12.61 3.16
N GLU A 119 1.74 -13.86 2.77
CA GLU A 119 0.95 -14.34 1.63
C GLU A 119 -0.52 -14.45 2.04
N VAL A 120 -1.40 -13.92 1.20
CA VAL A 120 -2.85 -13.99 1.38
C VAL A 120 -3.38 -15.09 0.45
N ASP A 121 -4.15 -16.01 1.03
CA ASP A 121 -4.84 -17.05 0.26
C ASP A 121 -5.97 -16.40 -0.56
N SER A 122 -5.73 -16.26 -1.87
CA SER A 122 -6.68 -15.64 -2.78
C SER A 122 -7.90 -16.52 -3.12
N GLU A 123 -7.88 -17.79 -2.72
CA GLU A 123 -9.03 -18.69 -2.92
C GLU A 123 -10.11 -18.48 -1.85
N LYS A 124 -9.74 -17.87 -0.72
CA LYS A 124 -10.65 -17.52 0.38
C LYS A 124 -10.87 -16.01 0.38
N GLY A 125 -11.86 -15.57 -0.32
CA GLY A 125 -12.16 -14.16 -0.42
C GLY A 125 -13.65 -13.90 -0.58
N ILE A 126 -14.05 -12.66 -0.35
CA ILE A 126 -15.39 -12.14 -0.59
C ILE A 126 -15.28 -11.06 -1.64
N ASP A 127 -16.06 -11.17 -2.69
CA ASP A 127 -16.19 -10.14 -3.70
C ASP A 127 -17.25 -9.12 -3.26
N LEU A 128 -16.83 -7.89 -3.05
CA LEU A 128 -17.72 -6.78 -2.70
C LEU A 128 -17.61 -5.66 -3.74
N PRO A 129 -18.73 -5.07 -4.16
CA PRO A 129 -18.70 -3.84 -4.93
C PRO A 129 -17.93 -2.75 -4.16
N GLN A 130 -16.99 -2.09 -4.84
CA GLN A 130 -16.15 -1.03 -4.25
C GLN A 130 -16.98 0.07 -3.57
N SER A 131 -18.11 0.45 -4.18
CA SER A 131 -19.03 1.46 -3.65
C SER A 131 -19.65 1.05 -2.32
N GLU A 132 -19.99 -0.23 -2.17
CA GLU A 132 -20.59 -0.79 -0.94
C GLU A 132 -19.55 -0.83 0.17
N LEU A 133 -18.36 -1.40 -0.09
CA LEU A 133 -17.28 -1.40 0.90
C LEU A 133 -16.94 0.01 1.37
N LYS A 134 -16.84 0.97 0.45
CA LYS A 134 -16.59 2.38 0.78
C LYS A 134 -17.71 2.98 1.65
N ALA A 135 -18.97 2.64 1.33
CA ALA A 135 -20.11 3.12 2.12
C ALA A 135 -20.17 2.47 3.51
N MET A 136 -19.79 1.18 3.64
CA MET A 136 -19.69 0.50 4.94
C MET A 136 -18.61 1.13 5.81
N ILE A 137 -17.42 1.35 5.26
CA ILE A 137 -16.30 1.99 5.96
C ILE A 137 -16.67 3.42 6.38
N GLY A 138 -17.20 4.22 5.46
CA GLY A 138 -17.61 5.61 5.74
C GLY A 138 -18.73 5.72 6.78
N GLY A 139 -19.61 4.71 6.85
CA GLY A 139 -20.70 4.64 7.84
C GLY A 139 -20.28 4.16 9.22
N THR A 140 -19.05 3.65 9.39
CA THR A 140 -18.62 3.04 10.68
C THR A 140 -17.30 3.60 11.20
N SER A 141 -16.31 3.88 10.36
CA SER A 141 -14.94 4.22 10.77
C SER A 141 -14.83 5.46 11.66
N PHE A 142 -15.80 6.38 11.62
CA PHE A 142 -15.85 7.55 12.51
C PHE A 142 -16.03 7.19 14.00
N ALA A 143 -16.46 5.97 14.31
CA ALA A 143 -16.64 5.47 15.67
C ALA A 143 -15.44 4.63 16.16
N VAL A 144 -14.36 4.54 15.41
CA VAL A 144 -13.11 3.90 15.82
C VAL A 144 -12.44 4.71 16.93
N SER A 145 -11.88 4.03 17.93
CA SER A 145 -11.16 4.66 19.04
C SER A 145 -9.73 5.04 18.65
N GLU A 146 -9.26 6.18 19.13
CA GLU A 146 -7.84 6.57 19.04
C GLU A 146 -7.00 6.02 20.23
N ASN A 147 -7.64 5.40 21.20
CA ASN A 147 -6.98 4.94 22.43
C ASN A 147 -6.24 3.60 22.22
N GLN A 148 -4.93 3.67 22.09
CA GLN A 148 -4.03 2.52 21.92
C GLN A 148 -4.00 1.55 23.11
N ALA A 149 -4.52 1.94 24.29
CA ALA A 149 -4.63 1.04 25.43
C ALA A 149 -5.67 -0.08 25.20
N ARG A 150 -6.54 0.07 24.19
CA ARG A 150 -7.51 -0.92 23.76
C ARG A 150 -7.40 -1.15 22.25
N PRO A 151 -6.40 -1.90 21.78
CA PRO A 151 -6.11 -2.06 20.36
C PRO A 151 -7.30 -2.60 19.54
N ILE A 152 -8.14 -3.45 20.12
CA ILE A 152 -9.34 -4.01 19.47
C ILE A 152 -10.29 -2.90 19.01
N HIS A 153 -10.36 -1.78 19.72
CA HIS A 153 -11.24 -0.66 19.38
C HIS A 153 -10.64 0.32 18.38
N THR A 154 -9.35 0.15 18.02
CA THR A 154 -8.70 1.03 17.02
C THR A 154 -8.94 0.60 15.58
N GLY A 155 -9.77 -0.42 15.37
CA GLY A 155 -10.21 -0.91 14.06
C GLY A 155 -11.71 -1.14 14.00
N CYS A 156 -12.18 -1.52 12.81
CA CYS A 156 -13.53 -2.01 12.59
C CYS A 156 -13.54 -3.54 12.61
N LEU A 157 -14.47 -4.12 13.31
CA LEU A 157 -14.77 -5.55 13.24
C LEU A 157 -15.60 -5.82 12.00
N PHE A 158 -15.16 -6.77 11.19
CA PHE A 158 -15.89 -7.34 10.08
C PHE A 158 -16.36 -8.73 10.49
N GLU A 159 -17.65 -8.97 10.40
CA GLU A 159 -18.28 -10.28 10.63
C GLU A 159 -19.01 -10.70 9.36
N VAL A 160 -18.66 -11.85 8.84
CA VAL A 160 -19.31 -12.46 7.69
C VAL A 160 -20.04 -13.72 8.18
N ALA A 161 -21.35 -13.69 8.11
CA ALA A 161 -22.22 -14.79 8.51
C ALA A 161 -23.60 -14.62 7.87
N ASP A 162 -24.32 -15.71 7.67
CA ASP A 162 -25.72 -15.71 7.19
C ASP A 162 -25.93 -14.90 5.90
N ASP A 163 -25.07 -15.07 4.88
CA ASP A 163 -25.10 -14.33 3.63
C ASP A 163 -25.08 -12.79 3.81
N SER A 164 -24.43 -12.34 4.88
CA SER A 164 -24.28 -10.92 5.17
C SER A 164 -22.88 -10.58 5.68
N ILE A 165 -22.44 -9.35 5.41
CA ILE A 165 -21.27 -8.75 6.03
C ILE A 165 -21.71 -7.62 6.95
N THR A 166 -21.25 -7.67 8.18
CA THR A 166 -21.52 -6.63 9.20
C THR A 166 -20.19 -5.97 9.58
N VAL A 167 -20.16 -4.64 9.53
CA VAL A 167 -19.01 -3.85 9.98
C VAL A 167 -19.39 -3.07 11.23
N VAL A 168 -18.60 -3.21 12.28
CA VAL A 168 -18.85 -2.57 13.58
C VAL A 168 -17.62 -1.78 14.03
N ALA A 169 -17.84 -0.56 14.53
CA ALA A 169 -16.82 0.24 15.21
C ALA A 169 -17.36 0.78 16.55
N VAL A 170 -16.50 0.87 17.55
CA VAL A 170 -16.86 1.35 18.88
C VAL A 170 -15.68 2.05 19.57
N ASP A 171 -15.95 3.17 20.27
CA ASP A 171 -14.95 3.90 21.07
C ASP A 171 -15.25 3.94 22.58
N GLY A 172 -16.32 3.27 23.02
CA GLY A 172 -16.80 3.25 24.41
C GLY A 172 -17.87 4.27 24.72
N TYR A 173 -18.12 5.28 23.84
CA TYR A 173 -19.19 6.26 23.97
C TYR A 173 -20.25 6.11 22.87
N ARG A 174 -19.84 5.62 21.71
CA ARG A 174 -20.68 5.43 20.53
C ARG A 174 -20.34 4.10 19.85
N LEU A 175 -21.32 3.54 19.17
CA LEU A 175 -21.21 2.36 18.33
C LEU A 175 -21.83 2.69 16.99
N ALA A 176 -21.11 2.35 15.92
CA ALA A 176 -21.63 2.39 14.56
C ALA A 176 -21.63 0.98 13.99
N LEU A 177 -22.75 0.59 13.35
CA LEU A 177 -22.93 -0.70 12.71
C LEU A 177 -23.55 -0.51 11.33
N ARG A 178 -23.01 -1.23 10.36
CA ARG A 178 -23.60 -1.34 9.03
C ARG A 178 -23.57 -2.79 8.56
N ARG A 179 -24.68 -3.25 7.95
CA ARG A 179 -24.83 -4.59 7.39
C ARG A 179 -25.27 -4.50 5.93
N GLU A 180 -24.65 -5.32 5.09
CA GLU A 180 -24.98 -5.51 3.68
C GLU A 180 -25.10 -7.01 3.38
N ALA A 181 -25.94 -7.36 2.40
CA ALA A 181 -26.04 -8.74 1.94
C ALA A 181 -24.83 -9.09 1.06
N VAL A 182 -24.32 -10.32 1.20
CA VAL A 182 -23.20 -10.85 0.39
C VAL A 182 -23.59 -12.23 -0.08
N GLU A 183 -23.53 -12.48 -1.39
CA GLU A 183 -23.83 -13.78 -1.96
C GLU A 183 -22.56 -14.67 -2.01
N GLY A 184 -22.74 -15.96 -1.67
CA GLY A 184 -21.78 -17.01 -2.03
C GLY A 184 -20.57 -17.19 -1.11
N TYR A 185 -20.60 -16.69 0.12
CA TYR A 185 -19.57 -16.98 1.12
C TYR A 185 -19.92 -18.24 1.93
N GLY A 186 -19.02 -19.24 1.89
CA GLY A 186 -19.27 -20.56 2.44
C GLY A 186 -18.99 -20.75 3.94
N ASP A 187 -18.12 -19.94 4.52
CA ASP A 187 -17.66 -20.10 5.91
C ASP A 187 -17.82 -18.81 6.72
N ASP A 188 -18.40 -18.89 7.90
CA ASP A 188 -18.47 -17.77 8.82
C ASP A 188 -17.07 -17.33 9.26
N CYS A 189 -16.78 -16.05 9.18
CA CYS A 189 -15.52 -15.51 9.67
C CYS A 189 -15.67 -14.14 10.33
N SER A 190 -14.74 -13.81 11.21
CA SER A 190 -14.64 -12.46 11.78
C SER A 190 -13.19 -12.02 11.90
N PHE A 191 -12.94 -10.75 11.62
CA PHE A 191 -11.60 -10.15 11.70
C PHE A 191 -11.70 -8.65 11.96
N ILE A 192 -10.63 -8.07 12.52
CA ILE A 192 -10.55 -6.63 12.79
C ILE A 192 -9.55 -6.02 11.82
N VAL A 193 -9.99 -4.96 11.13
CA VAL A 193 -9.12 -4.17 10.24
C VAL A 193 -8.82 -2.84 10.90
N PRO A 194 -7.53 -2.45 11.05
CA PRO A 194 -7.15 -1.16 11.61
C PRO A 194 -7.82 0.00 10.89
N GLY A 195 -8.29 1.01 11.63
CA GLY A 195 -8.99 2.17 11.08
C GLY A 195 -8.11 2.97 10.09
N THR A 196 -6.80 3.02 10.32
CA THR A 196 -5.81 3.60 9.40
C THR A 196 -5.78 2.87 8.06
N ALA A 197 -5.76 1.53 8.07
CA ALA A 197 -5.78 0.72 6.86
C ALA A 197 -7.07 0.92 6.05
N LEU A 198 -8.23 1.01 6.73
CA LEU A 198 -9.51 1.29 6.08
C LEU A 198 -9.55 2.69 5.46
N SER A 199 -8.97 3.67 6.13
CA SER A 199 -8.84 5.03 5.61
C SER A 199 -7.98 5.07 4.34
N ASP A 200 -6.83 4.40 4.35
CA ASP A 200 -5.95 4.30 3.19
C ASP A 200 -6.61 3.55 2.04
N LEU A 201 -7.33 2.47 2.32
CA LEU A 201 -8.09 1.73 1.34
C LEU A 201 -9.13 2.62 0.63
N CYS A 202 -9.88 3.41 1.38
CA CYS A 202 -10.85 4.35 0.82
C CYS A 202 -10.20 5.40 -0.09
N LEU A 203 -8.98 5.83 0.22
CA LEU A 203 -8.23 6.80 -0.59
C LEU A 203 -7.64 6.19 -1.87
N LEU A 204 -7.26 4.92 -1.83
CA LEU A 204 -6.74 4.20 -3.01
C LEU A 204 -7.82 3.93 -4.04
N TYR A 205 -9.02 3.61 -3.59
CA TYR A 205 -10.16 3.25 -4.42
C TYR A 205 -11.14 4.41 -4.65
N THR A 206 -10.70 5.65 -4.57
CA THR A 206 -11.53 6.77 -5.05
C THR A 206 -11.55 6.75 -6.57
N SER A 207 -12.73 6.63 -7.17
CA SER A 207 -12.91 6.96 -8.58
C SER A 207 -12.38 8.38 -8.82
N PRO A 208 -11.70 8.65 -9.96
CA PRO A 208 -11.26 9.99 -10.28
C PRO A 208 -12.44 10.95 -10.17
N SER A 209 -12.23 12.06 -9.50
CA SER A 209 -13.25 13.11 -9.38
C SER A 209 -13.64 13.57 -10.78
N PRO A 210 -14.93 13.90 -11.05
CA PRO A 210 -15.31 14.55 -12.30
C PRO A 210 -14.54 15.86 -12.59
N ARG A 211 -13.76 16.36 -11.63
CA ARG A 211 -12.87 17.52 -11.80
C ARG A 211 -11.48 17.16 -12.31
N ASP A 212 -11.15 15.87 -12.37
CA ASP A 212 -9.84 15.36 -12.85
C ASP A 212 -9.97 14.81 -14.30
N ALA A 213 -11.11 15.01 -14.92
CA ALA A 213 -11.39 14.64 -16.31
C ALA A 213 -11.35 15.87 -17.24
#